data_49533e5952396b0670e719b4d4044f42
#
_entry.id   49533e5952396b0670e719b4d4044f42
#
_cell.length_a   1.000
_cell.length_b   1.000
_cell.length_c   1.000
_cell.angle_alpha   90.00
_cell.angle_beta   90.00
_cell.angle_gamma   90.00
#
_symmetry.space_group_name_H-M   'P 1'
#
loop_
_entity.id
_entity.type
_entity.pdbx_description
1 polymer ?
#
loop_
_entity_poly.entity_id
_entity_poly.type
_entity_poly.pdbx_seq_one_letter_code
_entity_poly.pdbx_strand_id
1 'polypeptide(L)'
;IDEKCAKFFAARTKNNPRILNNLLRRFSDYLLYFKISKVDLEVVEKFFKFIKIDEYGINDFDKKVIATLYENFQDQPTSLESIASLINENVYNIKENSEPYLVSIGFIRRTRRGRILTDRGKLFYWNNIKSWFLSKNVIF
;
A
#
# COMPACT_ATOMS: atom_id res chain seq x y z
N ILE A 1 3.78 23.76 -5.71
CA ILE A 1 3.56 22.46 -6.38
C ILE A 1 2.60 22.65 -7.53
N ASP A 2 2.93 22.19 -8.71
CA ASP A 2 2.06 22.32 -9.87
C ASP A 2 0.94 21.26 -9.83
N GLU A 3 -0.01 21.38 -10.75
CA GLU A 3 -1.18 20.51 -10.79
C GLU A 3 -0.81 19.04 -10.99
N LYS A 4 0.20 18.75 -11.81
CA LYS A 4 0.63 17.37 -12.06
C LYS A 4 1.17 16.72 -10.81
N CYS A 5 1.97 17.43 -10.03
CA CYS A 5 2.49 16.94 -8.77
C CYS A 5 1.38 16.72 -7.75
N ALA A 6 0.42 17.64 -7.67
CA ALA A 6 -0.71 17.51 -6.78
C ALA A 6 -1.56 16.28 -7.11
N LYS A 7 -1.81 16.03 -8.39
CA LYS A 7 -2.54 14.84 -8.82
C LYS A 7 -1.78 13.56 -8.50
N PHE A 8 -0.47 13.57 -8.65
CA PHE A 8 0.35 12.41 -8.32
C PHE A 8 0.25 12.05 -6.84
N PHE A 9 0.31 13.05 -5.96
CA PHE A 9 0.11 12.87 -4.54
C PHE A 9 -1.30 12.35 -4.24
N ALA A 10 -2.31 12.99 -4.82
CA ALA A 10 -3.70 12.62 -4.55
C ALA A 10 -3.99 11.16 -4.90
N ALA A 11 -3.45 10.68 -6.00
CA ALA A 11 -3.65 9.29 -6.45
C ALA A 11 -3.08 8.27 -5.47
N ARG A 12 -2.13 8.68 -4.62
CA ARG A 12 -1.41 7.77 -3.72
C ARG A 12 -1.77 7.96 -2.24
N THR A 13 -2.79 8.76 -1.94
CA THR A 13 -3.19 9.07 -0.55
C THR A 13 -4.30 8.20 -0.02
N LYS A 14 -4.76 7.20 -0.79
CA LYS A 14 -5.88 6.35 -0.40
C LYS A 14 -7.16 7.14 -0.10
N ASN A 15 -7.32 8.30 -0.74
CA ASN A 15 -8.45 9.21 -0.50
C ASN A 15 -8.62 9.60 0.98
N ASN A 16 -7.52 9.69 1.70
CA ASN A 16 -7.50 9.94 3.14
C ASN A 16 -6.67 11.19 3.43
N PRO A 17 -7.30 12.28 3.93
CA PRO A 17 -6.58 13.53 4.22
C PRO A 17 -5.46 13.37 5.24
N ARG A 18 -5.60 12.46 6.19
CA ARG A 18 -4.56 12.19 7.18
C ARG A 18 -3.31 11.63 6.52
N ILE A 19 -3.51 10.69 5.58
CA ILE A 19 -2.41 10.10 4.83
C ILE A 19 -1.75 11.16 3.95
N LEU A 20 -2.56 12.00 3.29
CA LEU A 20 -2.04 13.10 2.47
C LEU A 20 -1.16 14.02 3.30
N ASN A 21 -1.64 14.47 4.46
CA ASN A 21 -0.88 15.37 5.33
C ASN A 21 0.43 14.74 5.80
N ASN A 22 0.39 13.47 6.15
CA ASN A 22 1.59 12.74 6.55
C ASN A 22 2.61 12.63 5.41
N LEU A 23 2.14 12.32 4.20
CA LEU A 23 3.01 12.22 3.03
C LEU A 23 3.61 13.57 2.66
N LEU A 24 2.84 14.64 2.75
CA LEU A 24 3.35 15.98 2.47
C LEU A 24 4.42 16.40 3.47
N ARG A 25 4.24 16.06 4.75
CA ARG A 25 5.26 16.32 5.76
C ARG A 25 6.53 15.54 5.48
N ARG A 26 6.41 14.25 5.16
CA ARG A 26 7.55 13.43 4.81
C ARG A 26 8.25 13.93 3.54
N PHE A 27 7.49 14.40 2.58
CA PHE A 27 8.04 14.99 1.37
C PHE A 27 8.84 16.26 1.68
N SER A 28 8.32 17.12 2.55
CA SER A 28 9.04 18.30 3.00
C SER A 28 10.38 17.94 3.63
N ASP A 29 10.38 16.94 4.50
CA ASP A 29 11.61 16.44 5.13
C ASP A 29 12.59 15.88 4.09
N TYR A 30 12.08 15.16 3.08
CA TYR A 30 12.88 14.62 1.99
C TYR A 30 13.56 15.74 1.20
N LEU A 31 12.83 16.80 0.88
CA LEU A 31 13.37 17.94 0.15
C LEU A 31 14.50 18.62 0.94
N LEU A 32 14.30 18.78 2.25
CA LEU A 32 15.33 19.37 3.12
C LEU A 32 16.55 18.48 3.23
N TYR A 33 16.36 17.19 3.42
CA TYR A 33 17.46 16.25 3.58
C TYR A 33 18.35 16.20 2.34
N PHE A 34 17.74 16.13 1.16
CA PHE A 34 18.49 16.06 -0.10
C PHE A 34 18.79 17.43 -0.71
N LYS A 35 18.46 18.52 0.00
CA LYS A 35 18.73 19.89 -0.44
C LYS A 35 18.15 20.20 -1.81
N ILE A 36 16.93 19.78 -2.05
CA ILE A 36 16.25 19.99 -3.32
C ILE A 36 15.48 21.32 -3.24
N SER A 37 15.78 22.25 -4.15
CA SER A 37 15.15 23.56 -4.17
C SER A 37 14.03 23.68 -5.19
N LYS A 38 14.06 22.88 -6.25
CA LYS A 38 13.06 22.92 -7.30
C LYS A 38 12.29 21.60 -7.34
N VAL A 39 10.97 21.70 -7.19
CA VAL A 39 10.08 20.55 -7.18
C VAL A 39 9.44 20.41 -8.55
N ASP A 40 9.64 19.27 -9.18
CA ASP A 40 8.97 18.88 -10.42
C ASP A 40 8.45 17.44 -10.26
N LEU A 41 7.78 16.94 -11.29
CA LEU A 41 7.19 15.61 -11.24
C LEU A 41 8.25 14.52 -11.02
N GLU A 42 9.44 14.69 -11.61
CA GLU A 42 10.54 13.73 -11.43
C GLU A 42 10.97 13.61 -9.97
N VAL A 43 11.05 14.73 -9.27
CA VAL A 43 11.39 14.74 -7.83
C VAL A 43 10.33 14.02 -7.04
N VAL A 44 9.04 14.25 -7.34
CA VAL A 44 7.93 13.60 -6.66
C VAL A 44 7.96 12.08 -6.91
N GLU A 45 8.20 11.67 -8.14
CA GLU A 45 8.29 10.24 -8.47
C GLU A 45 9.43 9.56 -7.72
N LYS A 46 10.59 10.21 -7.63
CA LYS A 46 11.74 9.68 -6.87
C LYS A 46 11.41 9.57 -5.38
N PHE A 47 10.68 10.54 -4.83
CA PHE A 47 10.26 10.49 -3.45
C PHE A 47 9.38 9.26 -3.18
N PHE A 48 8.38 9.01 -4.03
CA PHE A 48 7.50 7.86 -3.83
C PHE A 48 8.24 6.53 -3.97
N LYS A 49 9.22 6.44 -4.84
CA LYS A 49 10.08 5.26 -4.93
C LYS A 49 10.91 5.10 -3.65
N PHE A 50 11.41 6.21 -3.11
CA PHE A 50 12.19 6.19 -1.89
C PHE A 50 11.38 5.66 -0.70
N ILE A 51 10.12 6.05 -0.58
CA ILE A 51 9.25 5.59 0.50
C ILE A 51 8.48 4.32 0.15
N LYS A 52 8.68 3.77 -1.05
CA LYS A 52 8.12 2.49 -1.49
C LYS A 52 6.60 2.45 -1.55
N ILE A 53 6.00 3.51 -2.06
CA ILE A 53 4.57 3.57 -2.36
C ILE A 53 4.40 3.56 -3.88
N ASP A 54 3.63 2.60 -4.39
CA ASP A 54 3.43 2.44 -5.82
C ASP A 54 2.29 3.33 -6.36
N GLU A 55 2.00 3.19 -7.65
CA GLU A 55 0.98 3.98 -8.35
C GLU A 55 -0.43 3.81 -7.77
N TYR A 56 -0.70 2.71 -7.08
CA TYR A 56 -1.98 2.44 -6.44
C TYR A 56 -2.05 2.99 -5.01
N GLY A 57 -0.96 3.58 -4.51
CA GLY A 57 -0.88 3.98 -3.10
C GLY A 57 -0.64 2.82 -2.15
N ILE A 58 -0.20 1.68 -2.66
CA ILE A 58 0.03 0.47 -1.88
C ILE A 58 1.44 0.48 -1.32
N ASN A 59 1.57 0.35 -0.01
CA ASN A 59 2.86 0.28 0.67
C ASN A 59 3.23 -1.16 1.02
N ASP A 60 4.40 -1.34 1.66
CA ASP A 60 4.87 -2.68 2.02
C ASP A 60 3.94 -3.38 3.00
N PHE A 61 3.33 -2.64 3.93
CA PHE A 61 2.35 -3.19 4.87
C PHE A 61 1.13 -3.74 4.14
N ASP A 62 0.58 -2.95 3.21
CA ASP A 62 -0.57 -3.39 2.40
C ASP A 62 -0.22 -4.64 1.60
N LYS A 63 1.00 -4.72 1.06
CA LYS A 63 1.46 -5.89 0.32
C LYS A 63 1.52 -7.12 1.20
N LYS A 64 1.92 -6.97 2.46
CA LYS A 64 1.91 -8.10 3.41
C LYS A 64 0.49 -8.61 3.66
N VAL A 65 -0.48 -7.72 3.77
CA VAL A 65 -1.89 -8.10 3.95
C VAL A 65 -2.37 -8.90 2.74
N ILE A 66 -2.12 -8.39 1.54
CA ILE A 66 -2.53 -9.06 0.31
C ILE A 66 -1.83 -10.41 0.16
N ALA A 67 -0.53 -10.46 0.40
CA ALA A 67 0.25 -11.69 0.32
C ALA A 67 -0.24 -12.74 1.31
N THR A 68 -0.57 -12.33 2.52
CA THR A 68 -1.08 -13.25 3.55
C THR A 68 -2.40 -13.87 3.11
N LEU A 69 -3.31 -13.06 2.56
CA LEU A 69 -4.59 -13.56 2.07
C LEU A 69 -4.40 -14.52 0.91
N TYR A 70 -3.50 -14.20 -0.01
CA TYR A 70 -3.26 -15.06 -1.17
C TYR A 70 -2.58 -16.37 -0.78
N GLU A 71 -1.50 -16.30 0.00
CA GLU A 71 -0.64 -17.44 0.24
C GLU A 71 -1.22 -18.41 1.28
N ASN A 72 -1.97 -17.91 2.26
CA ASN A 72 -2.44 -18.72 3.37
C ASN A 72 -3.92 -19.04 3.32
N PHE A 73 -4.74 -18.23 2.68
CA PHE A 73 -6.19 -18.35 2.78
C PHE A 73 -6.90 -18.39 1.44
N GLN A 74 -6.22 -18.18 0.36
CA GLN A 74 -6.75 -18.18 -1.03
C GLN A 74 -8.22 -17.77 -1.12
N ASP A 75 -9.13 -18.72 -1.35
CA ASP A 75 -10.55 -18.41 -1.54
C ASP A 75 -11.36 -18.49 -0.25
N GLN A 76 -10.71 -18.58 0.91
CA GLN A 76 -11.39 -18.70 2.19
C GLN A 76 -11.45 -17.35 2.91
N PRO A 77 -12.62 -16.97 3.43
CA PRO A 77 -12.73 -15.76 4.24
C PRO A 77 -11.87 -15.86 5.51
N THR A 78 -11.20 -14.76 5.84
CA THR A 78 -10.27 -14.72 6.96
C THR A 78 -10.53 -13.49 7.80
N SER A 79 -10.53 -13.65 9.13
CA SER A 79 -10.69 -12.53 10.04
C SER A 79 -9.46 -11.62 10.02
N LEU A 80 -9.67 -10.35 10.35
CA LEU A 80 -8.55 -9.41 10.47
C LEU A 80 -7.58 -9.84 11.57
N GLU A 81 -8.08 -10.45 12.63
CA GLU A 81 -7.26 -10.96 13.72
C GLU A 81 -6.31 -12.05 13.25
N SER A 82 -6.79 -12.95 12.39
CA SER A 82 -5.94 -14.01 11.82
C SER A 82 -4.86 -13.42 10.92
N ILE A 83 -5.20 -12.44 10.11
CA ILE A 83 -4.21 -11.76 9.26
C ILE A 83 -3.16 -11.07 10.13
N ALA A 84 -3.61 -10.33 11.14
CA ALA A 84 -2.72 -9.60 12.04
C ALA A 84 -1.74 -10.53 12.75
N SER A 85 -2.23 -11.69 13.20
CA SER A 85 -1.39 -12.69 13.85
C SER A 85 -0.27 -13.18 12.94
N LEU A 86 -0.60 -13.46 11.68
CA LEU A 86 0.38 -14.00 10.72
C LEU A 86 1.46 -12.99 10.33
N ILE A 87 1.11 -11.71 10.24
CA ILE A 87 2.10 -10.68 9.89
C ILE A 87 2.70 -10.00 11.13
N ASN A 88 2.33 -10.48 12.31
CA ASN A 88 2.82 -9.96 13.59
C ASN A 88 2.55 -8.47 13.76
N GLU A 89 1.32 -8.08 13.48
CA GLU A 89 0.89 -6.68 13.55
C GLU A 89 -0.36 -6.54 14.41
N ASN A 90 -0.64 -5.30 14.83
CA ASN A 90 -1.86 -4.97 15.56
C ASN A 90 -3.04 -4.95 14.58
N VAL A 91 -4.13 -5.62 14.94
CA VAL A 91 -5.33 -5.66 14.10
C VAL A 91 -5.86 -4.25 13.80
N TYR A 92 -5.70 -3.32 14.72
CA TYR A 92 -6.10 -1.93 14.55
C TYR A 92 -5.41 -1.28 13.35
N ASN A 93 -4.14 -1.55 13.15
CA ASN A 93 -3.38 -1.00 12.03
C ASN A 93 -3.93 -1.48 10.69
N ILE A 94 -4.33 -2.75 10.61
CA ILE A 94 -4.95 -3.28 9.39
C ILE A 94 -6.29 -2.61 9.17
N LYS A 95 -7.12 -2.57 10.21
CA LYS A 95 -8.48 -2.04 10.14
C LYS A 95 -8.52 -0.56 9.76
N GLU A 96 -7.58 0.23 10.27
CA GLU A 96 -7.57 1.67 10.07
C GLU A 96 -6.75 2.11 8.85
N ASN A 97 -5.62 1.45 8.57
CA ASN A 97 -4.64 1.95 7.61
C ASN A 97 -4.58 1.15 6.31
N SER A 98 -5.12 -0.04 6.26
CA SER A 98 -4.97 -0.90 5.08
C SER A 98 -6.31 -1.37 4.52
N GLU A 99 -7.14 -2.02 5.31
CA GLU A 99 -8.37 -2.64 4.83
C GLU A 99 -9.32 -1.68 4.12
N PRO A 100 -9.64 -0.48 4.67
CA PRO A 100 -10.63 0.38 4.02
C PRO A 100 -10.26 0.73 2.58
N TYR A 101 -8.99 1.04 2.35
CA TYR A 101 -8.54 1.38 1.01
C TYR A 101 -8.55 0.16 0.09
N LEU A 102 -8.05 -0.98 0.57
CA LEU A 102 -8.02 -2.20 -0.23
C LEU A 102 -9.43 -2.66 -0.64
N VAL A 103 -10.40 -2.46 0.24
CA VAL A 103 -11.81 -2.70 -0.11
C VAL A 103 -12.28 -1.70 -1.16
N SER A 104 -11.94 -0.42 -1.00
CA SER A 104 -12.42 0.63 -1.91
C SER A 104 -11.90 0.45 -3.34
N ILE A 105 -10.69 -0.06 -3.52
CA ILE A 105 -10.13 -0.30 -4.86
C ILE A 105 -10.44 -1.69 -5.39
N GLY A 106 -11.19 -2.48 -4.63
CA GLY A 106 -11.69 -3.78 -5.09
C GLY A 106 -10.70 -4.92 -4.98
N PHE A 107 -9.66 -4.80 -4.15
CA PHE A 107 -8.71 -5.90 -3.94
C PHE A 107 -9.17 -6.87 -2.87
N ILE A 108 -9.95 -6.40 -1.91
CA ILE A 108 -10.48 -7.20 -0.81
C ILE A 108 -11.99 -7.00 -0.75
N ARG A 109 -12.73 -8.06 -0.42
CA ARG A 109 -14.17 -8.01 -0.20
C ARG A 109 -14.47 -8.43 1.23
N ARG A 110 -15.38 -7.70 1.88
CA ARG A 110 -15.87 -8.05 3.21
C ARG A 110 -16.99 -9.08 3.10
N THR A 111 -16.93 -10.12 3.92
CA THR A 111 -18.00 -11.10 4.04
C THR A 111 -18.35 -11.26 5.51
N ARG A 112 -19.43 -11.99 5.80
CA ARG A 112 -19.82 -12.28 7.19
C ARG A 112 -18.75 -13.08 7.94
N ARG A 113 -17.98 -13.91 7.21
CA ARG A 113 -16.95 -14.78 7.80
C ARG A 113 -15.59 -14.13 7.86
N GLY A 114 -15.41 -12.97 7.27
CA GLY A 114 -14.14 -12.30 7.24
C GLY A 114 -13.85 -11.63 5.91
N ARG A 115 -12.59 -11.49 5.59
CA ARG A 115 -12.13 -10.82 4.36
C ARG A 115 -11.61 -11.84 3.37
N ILE A 116 -11.88 -11.58 2.09
CA ILE A 116 -11.46 -12.46 1.01
C ILE A 116 -10.80 -11.63 -0.09
N LEU A 117 -9.74 -12.17 -0.68
CA LEU A 117 -9.05 -11.52 -1.78
C LEU A 117 -9.87 -11.69 -3.05
N THR A 118 -10.12 -10.58 -3.77
CA THR A 118 -10.86 -10.61 -5.02
C THR A 118 -9.95 -11.07 -6.17
N ASP A 119 -10.54 -11.32 -7.34
CA ASP A 119 -9.75 -11.63 -8.54
C ASP A 119 -8.79 -10.48 -8.89
N ARG A 120 -9.22 -9.22 -8.70
CA ARG A 120 -8.35 -8.06 -8.90
C ARG A 120 -7.18 -8.08 -7.93
N GLY A 121 -7.43 -8.42 -6.68
CA GLY A 121 -6.39 -8.54 -5.66
C GLY A 121 -5.41 -9.66 -5.98
N LYS A 122 -5.89 -10.79 -6.47
CA LYS A 122 -5.04 -11.90 -6.89
C LYS A 122 -4.15 -11.50 -8.06
N LEU A 123 -4.71 -10.79 -9.03
CA LEU A 123 -3.95 -10.31 -10.18
C LEU A 123 -2.87 -9.32 -9.75
N PHE A 124 -3.20 -8.41 -8.83
CA PHE A 124 -2.22 -7.49 -8.27
C PHE A 124 -1.09 -8.24 -7.57
N TYR A 125 -1.41 -9.27 -6.80
CA TYR A 125 -0.40 -10.09 -6.12
C TYR A 125 0.58 -10.68 -7.14
N TRP A 126 0.05 -11.31 -8.19
CA TRP A 126 0.89 -11.96 -9.19
C TRP A 126 1.79 -10.96 -9.92
N ASN A 127 1.25 -9.81 -10.29
CA ASN A 127 1.98 -8.84 -11.11
C ASN A 127 2.96 -7.97 -10.31
N ASN A 128 2.68 -7.74 -9.04
CA ASN A 128 3.42 -6.74 -8.27
C ASN A 128 4.12 -7.29 -7.03
N ILE A 129 3.50 -8.23 -6.34
CA ILE A 129 4.05 -8.75 -5.07
C ILE A 129 4.95 -9.94 -5.31
N LYS A 130 4.50 -10.91 -6.07
CA LYS A 130 5.30 -12.11 -6.37
C LYS A 130 6.57 -11.76 -7.11
N SER A 131 6.49 -10.88 -8.11
CA SER A 131 7.66 -10.39 -8.83
C SER A 131 8.64 -9.69 -7.91
N TRP A 132 8.12 -8.88 -6.99
CA TRP A 132 8.94 -8.15 -6.04
C TRP A 132 9.73 -9.10 -5.13
N PHE A 133 9.09 -10.14 -4.61
CA PHE A 133 9.76 -11.14 -3.78
C PHE A 133 10.85 -11.89 -4.55
N LEU A 134 10.57 -12.26 -5.78
CA LEU A 134 11.54 -12.94 -6.64
C LEU A 134 12.74 -12.03 -6.94
N SER A 135 12.49 -10.74 -7.22
CA SER A 135 13.57 -9.80 -7.56
C SER A 135 14.50 -9.52 -6.38
N LYS A 136 14.01 -9.69 -5.15
CA LYS A 136 14.81 -9.49 -3.93
C LYS A 136 15.53 -10.75 -3.46
N ASN A 137 15.47 -11.82 -4.24
CA ASN A 137 16.08 -13.09 -3.86
C ASN A 137 15.63 -13.57 -2.48
N VAL A 138 14.38 -13.31 -2.14
CA VAL A 138 13.85 -13.82 -0.89
C VAL A 138 13.67 -15.31 -1.08
N ILE A 139 14.56 -16.07 -0.49
CA ILE A 139 14.50 -17.52 -0.52
C ILE A 139 13.59 -17.95 0.63
N PHE A 140 12.58 -18.67 0.28
CA PHE A 140 11.62 -19.18 1.24
C PHE A 140 11.98 -20.58 1.65
#